data_5c622ab278ef84f5fbe889f52b7a1bb9
#
_entry.id   5c622ab278ef84f5fbe889f52b7a1bb9
#
_cell.length_a   1.000
_cell.length_b   1.000
_cell.length_c   1.000
_cell.angle_alpha   90.00
_cell.angle_beta   90.00
_cell.angle_gamma   90.00
#
_symmetry.space_group_name_H-M   'P 1'
#
loop_
_entity.id
_entity.type
_entity.pdbx_description
1 polymer ?
#
loop_
_entity_poly.entity_id
_entity_poly.type
_entity_poly.pdbx_seq_one_letter_code
_entity_poly.pdbx_strand_id
1 'polypeptide(L)'
;MSRVAKNPVKLPSGVEVKLVGQLLSVKGAKGTLELNIHLSVEIVEEAGELRFAARNGDQQTRAMAGTTRALVNNMVQGVSQGFERKLQLVGVGYKAQAKGTVLNLALGFSHPVDYELPNGITAETPSQTDILIRGIDKQLVGQVAAEIRDFRRPEPYKGKGVRYADEVVRRKEAKKK
;
A
#
# COMPACT_ATOMS: atom_id res chain seq x y z
N MET A 1 11.47 -2.24 25.31
CA MET A 1 11.31 -1.51 24.05
C MET A 1 10.96 -2.46 22.92
N SER A 2 10.08 -2.05 21.98
CA SER A 2 9.78 -2.84 20.76
C SER A 2 11.04 -2.98 19.91
N ARG A 3 11.31 -4.20 19.37
CA ARG A 3 12.45 -4.40 18.42
C ARG A 3 12.32 -3.51 17.20
N VAL A 4 11.09 -3.25 16.75
CA VAL A 4 10.81 -2.38 15.61
C VAL A 4 11.18 -0.92 15.90
N ALA A 5 10.81 -0.39 17.08
CA ALA A 5 11.11 0.99 17.45
C ALA A 5 12.63 1.26 17.60
N LYS A 6 13.41 0.23 17.95
CA LYS A 6 14.88 0.36 18.10
C LYS A 6 15.63 0.53 16.78
N ASN A 7 15.08 0.00 15.69
CA ASN A 7 15.74 0.10 14.38
C ASN A 7 15.53 1.50 13.80
N PRO A 8 16.58 2.28 13.54
CA PRO A 8 16.45 3.59 12.93
C PRO A 8 15.88 3.47 11.51
N VAL A 9 15.30 4.56 11.03
CA VAL A 9 14.92 4.71 9.62
C VAL A 9 15.98 5.51 8.93
N LYS A 10 16.68 4.89 7.98
CA LYS A 10 17.70 5.54 7.15
C LYS A 10 17.03 6.42 6.11
N LEU A 11 17.52 7.64 5.97
CA LEU A 11 17.09 8.56 4.93
C LEU A 11 17.95 8.36 3.69
N PRO A 12 17.39 7.90 2.57
CA PRO A 12 18.15 7.82 1.31
C PRO A 12 18.44 9.22 0.78
N SER A 13 19.47 9.33 -0.05
CA SER A 13 19.81 10.58 -0.72
C SER A 13 18.63 11.12 -1.52
N GLY A 14 18.29 12.41 -1.33
CA GLY A 14 17.15 13.05 -2.00
C GLY A 14 15.82 12.96 -1.26
N VAL A 15 15.79 12.44 -0.04
CA VAL A 15 14.62 12.53 0.85
C VAL A 15 14.89 13.57 1.92
N GLU A 16 14.01 14.55 2.00
CA GLU A 16 14.00 15.59 3.03
C GLU A 16 12.88 15.31 4.04
N VAL A 17 13.20 15.47 5.32
CA VAL A 17 12.23 15.33 6.40
C VAL A 17 12.13 16.65 7.15
N LYS A 18 10.91 17.09 7.42
CA LYS A 18 10.64 18.29 8.22
C LYS A 18 9.65 17.94 9.31
N LEU A 19 10.00 18.25 10.54
CA LEU A 19 9.13 18.09 11.71
C LEU A 19 8.75 19.48 12.23
N VAL A 20 7.47 19.83 12.12
CA VAL A 20 6.91 21.09 12.64
C VAL A 20 5.87 20.74 13.71
N GLY A 21 6.26 20.85 14.96
CA GLY A 21 5.41 20.41 16.08
C GLY A 21 5.16 18.90 16.03
N GLN A 22 3.94 18.51 15.71
CA GLN A 22 3.53 17.10 15.56
C GLN A 22 3.37 16.67 14.09
N LEU A 23 3.47 17.59 13.16
CA LEU A 23 3.35 17.30 11.73
C LEU A 23 4.72 16.92 11.16
N LEU A 24 4.86 15.67 10.75
CA LEU A 24 6.01 15.18 9.99
C LEU A 24 5.69 15.24 8.51
N SER A 25 6.48 15.97 7.74
CA SER A 25 6.43 16.02 6.29
C SER A 25 7.67 15.35 5.72
N VAL A 26 7.47 14.37 4.83
CA VAL A 26 8.55 13.65 4.14
C VAL A 26 8.42 13.92 2.65
N LYS A 27 9.44 14.58 2.08
CA LYS A 27 9.51 14.97 0.68
C LYS A 27 10.58 14.15 -0.04
N GLY A 28 10.25 13.60 -1.20
CA GLY A 28 11.18 12.87 -2.05
C GLY A 28 10.95 13.13 -3.54
N ALA A 29 11.63 12.36 -4.37
CA ALA A 29 11.56 12.52 -5.83
C ALA A 29 10.16 12.27 -6.42
N LYS A 30 9.34 11.44 -5.76
CA LYS A 30 8.00 11.07 -6.26
C LYS A 30 6.86 11.89 -5.66
N GLY A 31 7.12 12.67 -4.62
CA GLY A 31 6.11 13.52 -3.99
C GLY A 31 6.38 13.79 -2.52
N THR A 32 5.36 14.27 -1.84
CA THR A 32 5.40 14.61 -0.41
C THR A 32 4.27 13.86 0.30
N LEU A 33 4.57 13.31 1.46
CA LEU A 33 3.59 12.70 2.37
C LEU A 33 3.68 13.37 3.74
N GLU A 34 2.55 13.48 4.41
CA GLU A 34 2.44 14.10 5.73
C GLU A 34 1.82 13.12 6.73
N LEU A 35 2.28 13.18 7.96
CA LEU A 35 1.79 12.34 9.05
C LEU A 35 1.75 13.15 10.36
N ASN A 36 0.60 13.13 11.03
CA ASN A 36 0.49 13.63 12.38
C ASN A 36 1.01 12.59 13.37
N ILE A 37 2.07 12.94 14.09
CA ILE A 37 2.70 12.07 15.07
C ILE A 37 1.99 12.19 16.41
N HIS A 38 1.76 11.06 17.05
CA HIS A 38 1.15 11.04 18.37
C HIS A 38 2.05 11.72 19.40
N LEU A 39 1.46 12.52 20.31
CA LEU A 39 2.16 13.31 21.33
C LEU A 39 3.11 12.50 22.23
N SER A 40 2.86 11.21 22.40
CA SER A 40 3.66 10.29 23.20
C SER A 40 4.93 9.78 22.51
N VAL A 41 5.13 10.13 21.23
CA VAL A 41 6.29 9.70 20.45
C VAL A 41 7.21 10.87 20.21
N GLU A 42 8.50 10.65 20.42
CA GLU A 42 9.56 11.58 20.10
C GLU A 42 10.35 11.06 18.90
N ILE A 43 10.68 11.96 18.00
CA ILE A 43 11.51 11.66 16.81
C ILE A 43 12.77 12.53 16.91
N VAL A 44 13.92 11.87 16.79
CA VAL A 44 15.23 12.54 16.74
C VAL A 44 15.87 12.19 15.43
N GLU A 45 16.35 13.21 14.72
CA GLU A 45 17.14 13.04 13.50
C GLU A 45 18.63 13.16 13.85
N GLU A 46 19.39 12.09 13.61
CA GLU A 46 20.84 12.04 13.85
C GLU A 46 21.52 11.39 12.66
N ALA A 47 22.52 12.07 12.09
CA ALA A 47 23.38 11.54 11.03
C ALA A 47 22.63 10.94 9.82
N GLY A 48 21.47 11.51 9.42
CA GLY A 48 20.68 11.00 8.29
C GLY A 48 19.83 9.77 8.63
N GLU A 49 19.64 9.49 9.93
CA GLU A 49 18.75 8.45 10.43
C GLU A 49 17.71 9.06 11.37
N LEU A 50 16.46 8.55 11.29
CA LEU A 50 15.41 8.92 12.23
C LEU A 50 15.30 7.85 13.32
N ARG A 51 15.36 8.27 14.56
CA ARG A 51 15.17 7.44 15.75
C ARG A 51 13.86 7.80 16.43
N PHE A 52 13.19 6.79 16.96
CA PHE A 52 11.86 6.90 17.54
C PHE A 52 11.92 6.46 19.00
N ALA A 53 11.47 7.32 19.90
CA ALA A 53 11.39 7.04 21.33
C ALA A 53 9.96 7.26 21.85
N ALA A 54 9.60 6.50 22.87
CA ALA A 54 8.39 6.74 23.65
C ALA A 54 8.72 7.74 24.76
N ARG A 55 7.97 8.84 24.87
CA ARG A 55 8.16 9.83 25.96
C ARG A 55 7.89 9.24 27.33
N ASN A 56 6.84 8.41 27.42
CA ASN A 56 6.48 7.70 28.63
C ASN A 56 6.86 6.22 28.48
N GLY A 57 7.26 5.59 29.59
CA GLY A 57 7.74 4.21 29.57
C GLY A 57 6.65 3.13 29.58
N ASP A 58 5.38 3.48 29.40
CA ASP A 58 4.26 2.53 29.40
C ASP A 58 4.18 1.67 28.12
N GLN A 59 3.42 0.60 28.15
CA GLN A 59 3.31 -0.36 27.05
C GLN A 59 2.67 0.27 25.81
N GLN A 60 1.68 1.13 26.00
CA GLN A 60 0.94 1.75 24.90
C GLN A 60 1.81 2.75 24.13
N THR A 61 2.56 3.60 24.80
CA THR A 61 3.46 4.56 24.15
C THR A 61 4.62 3.88 23.42
N ARG A 62 5.12 2.74 23.96
CA ARG A 62 6.11 1.91 23.24
C ARG A 62 5.54 1.29 21.98
N ALA A 63 4.28 0.86 21.98
CA ALA A 63 3.60 0.35 20.80
C ALA A 63 3.43 1.45 19.75
N MET A 64 3.01 2.66 20.18
CA MET A 64 2.87 3.82 19.30
C MET A 64 4.18 4.23 18.63
N ALA A 65 5.31 4.21 19.36
CA ALA A 65 6.62 4.48 18.77
C ALA A 65 6.98 3.47 17.67
N GLY A 66 6.66 2.18 17.88
CA GLY A 66 6.85 1.15 16.85
C GLY A 66 5.99 1.34 15.62
N THR A 67 4.72 1.70 15.81
CA THR A 67 3.78 2.00 14.71
C THR A 67 4.23 3.23 13.92
N THR A 68 4.57 4.31 14.61
CA THR A 68 5.06 5.55 13.98
C THR A 68 6.33 5.28 13.17
N ARG A 69 7.27 4.52 13.72
CA ARG A 69 8.49 4.13 12.99
C ARG A 69 8.15 3.38 11.70
N ALA A 70 7.21 2.43 11.75
CA ALA A 70 6.82 1.65 10.58
C ALA A 70 6.13 2.53 9.51
N LEU A 71 5.24 3.44 9.94
CA LEU A 71 4.58 4.39 9.03
C LEU A 71 5.59 5.32 8.36
N VAL A 72 6.51 5.92 9.14
CA VAL A 72 7.55 6.81 8.59
C VAL A 72 8.47 6.06 7.62
N ASN A 73 8.85 4.83 7.95
CA ASN A 73 9.63 3.99 7.03
C ASN A 73 8.89 3.74 5.70
N ASN A 74 7.58 3.48 5.76
CA ASN A 74 6.77 3.34 4.54
C ASN A 74 6.71 4.67 3.76
N MET A 75 6.58 5.81 4.44
CA MET A 75 6.60 7.13 3.78
C MET A 75 7.92 7.38 3.06
N VAL A 76 9.06 7.14 3.72
CA VAL A 76 10.39 7.30 3.13
C VAL A 76 10.56 6.41 1.90
N GLN A 77 10.16 5.15 1.97
CA GLN A 77 10.17 4.24 0.81
C GLN A 77 9.22 4.71 -0.30
N GLY A 78 8.02 5.17 0.06
CA GLY A 78 7.02 5.63 -0.88
C GLY A 78 7.45 6.86 -1.68
N VAL A 79 8.00 7.88 -1.03
CA VAL A 79 8.45 9.10 -1.71
C VAL A 79 9.74 8.90 -2.51
N SER A 80 10.55 7.88 -2.19
CA SER A 80 11.79 7.56 -2.91
C SER A 80 11.55 6.59 -4.08
N GLN A 81 11.01 5.40 -3.80
CA GLN A 81 10.85 4.32 -4.78
C GLN A 81 9.41 4.19 -5.28
N GLY A 82 8.42 4.53 -4.42
CA GLY A 82 7.02 4.25 -4.63
C GLY A 82 6.66 2.82 -4.27
N PHE A 83 5.36 2.54 -4.27
CA PHE A 83 4.81 1.20 -4.09
C PHE A 83 4.07 0.75 -5.33
N GLU A 84 4.12 -0.55 -5.55
CA GLU A 84 3.48 -1.21 -6.67
C GLU A 84 2.74 -2.46 -6.19
N ARG A 85 1.53 -2.68 -6.72
CA ARG A 85 0.76 -3.90 -6.48
C ARG A 85 0.22 -4.41 -7.81
N LYS A 86 0.51 -5.68 -8.12
CA LYS A 86 0.05 -6.34 -9.34
C LYS A 86 -1.14 -7.23 -9.02
N LEU A 87 -2.23 -7.07 -9.80
CA LEU A 87 -3.40 -7.92 -9.79
C LEU A 87 -3.50 -8.67 -11.12
N GLN A 88 -4.05 -9.88 -11.07
CA GLN A 88 -4.32 -10.73 -12.23
C GLN A 88 -5.79 -11.10 -12.29
N LEU A 89 -6.38 -10.98 -13.46
CA LEU A 89 -7.72 -11.41 -13.76
C LEU A 89 -7.68 -12.83 -14.33
N VAL A 90 -8.39 -13.74 -13.70
CA VAL A 90 -8.50 -15.14 -14.13
C VAL A 90 -9.96 -15.43 -14.47
N GLY A 91 -10.25 -15.69 -15.72
CA GLY A 91 -11.60 -16.01 -16.19
C GLY A 91 -11.77 -15.72 -17.67
N VAL A 92 -12.60 -16.53 -18.35
CA VAL A 92 -12.93 -16.31 -19.77
C VAL A 92 -13.72 -15.01 -19.91
N GLY A 93 -13.23 -14.12 -20.77
CA GLY A 93 -13.85 -12.82 -21.03
C GLY A 93 -13.56 -11.74 -20.01
N TYR A 94 -12.75 -12.02 -18.96
CA TYR A 94 -12.35 -10.98 -17.99
C TYR A 94 -11.29 -10.07 -18.62
N LYS A 95 -11.54 -8.77 -18.53
CA LYS A 95 -10.66 -7.73 -19.09
C LYS A 95 -10.60 -6.53 -18.18
N ALA A 96 -9.45 -5.88 -18.17
CA ALA A 96 -9.24 -4.59 -17.52
C ALA A 96 -8.65 -3.59 -18.52
N GLN A 97 -9.08 -2.36 -18.44
CA GLN A 97 -8.56 -1.26 -19.24
C GLN A 97 -8.45 0.00 -18.39
N ALA A 98 -7.24 0.50 -18.22
CA ALA A 98 -7.00 1.79 -17.58
C ALA A 98 -7.23 2.93 -18.60
N LYS A 99 -8.04 3.92 -18.22
CA LYS A 99 -8.35 5.13 -19.01
C LYS A 99 -8.14 6.36 -18.12
N GLY A 100 -6.90 6.83 -18.02
CA GLY A 100 -6.57 7.94 -17.15
C GLY A 100 -6.82 7.62 -15.68
N THR A 101 -7.78 8.31 -15.05
CA THR A 101 -8.16 8.12 -13.65
C THR A 101 -9.23 7.04 -13.42
N VAL A 102 -9.75 6.42 -14.48
CA VAL A 102 -10.79 5.41 -14.39
C VAL A 102 -10.25 4.06 -14.86
N LEU A 103 -10.49 3.03 -14.07
CA LEU A 103 -10.21 1.64 -14.41
C LEU A 103 -11.52 0.93 -14.77
N ASN A 104 -11.68 0.60 -16.06
CA ASN A 104 -12.82 -0.15 -16.55
C ASN A 104 -12.55 -1.64 -16.45
N LEU A 105 -13.47 -2.38 -15.80
CA LEU A 105 -13.34 -3.80 -15.48
C LEU A 105 -14.53 -4.59 -16.04
N ALA A 106 -14.29 -5.54 -16.92
CA ALA A 106 -15.25 -6.54 -17.34
C ALA A 106 -14.98 -7.84 -16.58
N LEU A 107 -15.79 -8.12 -15.55
CA LEU A 107 -15.59 -9.25 -14.64
C LEU A 107 -16.74 -10.29 -14.72
N GLY A 108 -17.47 -10.30 -15.85
CA GLY A 108 -18.57 -11.22 -16.07
C GLY A 108 -19.86 -10.85 -15.33
N PHE A 109 -20.03 -9.57 -15.02
CA PHE A 109 -21.31 -8.98 -14.62
C PHE A 109 -22.11 -8.56 -15.86
N SER A 110 -23.40 -8.23 -15.66
CA SER A 110 -24.26 -7.74 -16.75
C SER A 110 -23.83 -6.37 -17.31
N HIS A 111 -23.04 -5.61 -16.55
CA HIS A 111 -22.47 -4.33 -16.92
C HIS A 111 -20.99 -4.27 -16.53
N PRO A 112 -20.17 -3.48 -17.22
CA PRO A 112 -18.79 -3.22 -16.79
C PRO A 112 -18.77 -2.45 -15.46
N VAL A 113 -17.71 -2.62 -14.70
CA VAL A 113 -17.46 -1.87 -13.46
C VAL A 113 -16.45 -0.79 -13.77
N ASP A 114 -16.81 0.46 -13.55
CA ASP A 114 -15.92 1.60 -13.64
C ASP A 114 -15.46 1.98 -12.23
N TYR A 115 -14.17 1.88 -11.98
CA TYR A 115 -13.56 2.23 -10.70
C TYR A 115 -12.73 3.50 -10.85
N GLU A 116 -13.11 4.54 -10.11
CA GLU A 116 -12.38 5.80 -10.07
C GLU A 116 -11.19 5.68 -9.13
N LEU A 117 -9.99 5.96 -9.65
CA LEU A 117 -8.75 5.92 -8.87
C LEU A 117 -8.66 7.18 -8.00
N PRO A 118 -8.36 7.02 -6.70
CA PRO A 118 -8.12 8.17 -5.83
C PRO A 118 -6.85 8.93 -6.23
N ASN A 119 -6.79 10.20 -5.83
CA ASN A 119 -5.62 11.04 -6.09
C ASN A 119 -4.33 10.42 -5.54
N GLY A 120 -3.26 10.45 -6.32
CA GLY A 120 -1.96 9.88 -5.96
C GLY A 120 -1.80 8.40 -6.31
N ILE A 121 -2.82 7.77 -6.91
CA ILE A 121 -2.75 6.41 -7.43
C ILE A 121 -2.83 6.43 -8.97
N THR A 122 -2.01 5.61 -9.59
CA THR A 122 -2.05 5.33 -11.03
C THR A 122 -2.26 3.85 -11.26
N ALA A 123 -3.05 3.52 -12.28
CA ALA A 123 -3.22 2.14 -12.72
C ALA A 123 -2.78 2.02 -14.18
N GLU A 124 -2.05 0.96 -14.46
CA GLU A 124 -1.64 0.57 -15.81
C GLU A 124 -2.16 -0.84 -16.08
N THR A 125 -2.51 -1.09 -17.31
CA THR A 125 -2.94 -2.41 -17.79
C THR A 125 -1.98 -2.89 -18.88
N PRO A 126 -0.82 -3.49 -18.50
CA PRO A 126 0.17 -3.98 -19.47
C PRO A 126 -0.43 -5.05 -20.39
N SER A 127 -1.39 -5.82 -19.89
CA SER A 127 -2.22 -6.74 -20.65
C SER A 127 -3.69 -6.57 -20.26
N GLN A 128 -4.60 -7.17 -21.01
CA GLN A 128 -6.04 -7.14 -20.67
C GLN A 128 -6.37 -7.86 -19.36
N THR A 129 -5.46 -8.68 -18.86
CA THR A 129 -5.65 -9.51 -17.66
C THR A 129 -4.75 -9.12 -16.50
N ASP A 130 -3.83 -8.19 -16.70
CA ASP A 130 -2.93 -7.71 -15.65
C ASP A 130 -3.22 -6.25 -15.33
N ILE A 131 -3.33 -5.92 -14.04
CA ILE A 131 -3.47 -4.56 -13.55
C ILE A 131 -2.28 -4.27 -12.64
N LEU A 132 -1.63 -3.15 -12.87
CA LEU A 132 -0.50 -2.66 -12.09
C LEU A 132 -0.91 -1.36 -11.42
N ILE A 133 -1.00 -1.36 -10.09
CA ILE A 133 -1.39 -0.21 -9.29
C ILE A 133 -0.13 0.38 -8.66
N ARG A 134 0.10 1.68 -8.85
CA ARG A 134 1.25 2.39 -8.32
C ARG A 134 0.84 3.63 -7.55
N GLY A 135 1.62 3.95 -6.51
CA GLY A 135 1.43 5.15 -5.71
C GLY A 135 2.56 5.38 -4.71
N ILE A 136 2.55 6.54 -4.08
CA ILE A 136 3.52 6.89 -3.02
C ILE A 136 3.06 6.41 -1.65
N ASP A 137 1.76 6.29 -1.43
CA ASP A 137 1.18 5.83 -0.17
C ASP A 137 0.90 4.32 -0.21
N LYS A 138 1.62 3.57 0.62
CA LYS A 138 1.47 2.12 0.74
C LYS A 138 0.07 1.68 1.14
N GLN A 139 -0.55 2.44 2.06
CA GLN A 139 -1.89 2.14 2.56
C GLN A 139 -2.92 2.31 1.43
N LEU A 140 -2.84 3.42 0.71
CA LEU A 140 -3.76 3.73 -0.38
C LEU A 140 -3.62 2.74 -1.55
N VAL A 141 -2.37 2.40 -1.94
CA VAL A 141 -2.09 1.36 -2.96
C VAL A 141 -2.70 0.02 -2.54
N GLY A 142 -2.52 -0.36 -1.26
CA GLY A 142 -3.08 -1.60 -0.72
C GLY A 142 -4.60 -1.60 -0.67
N GLN A 143 -5.21 -0.48 -0.29
CA GLN A 143 -6.66 -0.30 -0.22
C GLN A 143 -7.29 -0.42 -1.61
N VAL A 144 -6.80 0.31 -2.59
CA VAL A 144 -7.28 0.26 -3.98
C VAL A 144 -7.16 -1.16 -4.55
N ALA A 145 -6.04 -1.83 -4.31
CA ALA A 145 -5.86 -3.21 -4.76
C ALA A 145 -6.85 -4.17 -4.10
N ALA A 146 -7.17 -3.98 -2.82
CA ALA A 146 -8.15 -4.79 -2.10
C ALA A 146 -9.57 -4.55 -2.63
N GLU A 147 -9.95 -3.30 -2.86
CA GLU A 147 -11.27 -2.92 -3.41
C GLU A 147 -11.49 -3.51 -4.81
N ILE A 148 -10.48 -3.41 -5.69
CA ILE A 148 -10.56 -4.01 -7.03
C ILE A 148 -10.69 -5.53 -6.95
N ARG A 149 -9.96 -6.17 -6.03
CA ARG A 149 -10.06 -7.62 -5.81
C ARG A 149 -11.44 -8.02 -5.26
N ASP A 150 -12.05 -7.18 -4.43
CA ASP A 150 -13.33 -7.45 -3.80
C ASP A 150 -14.53 -7.43 -4.76
N PHE A 151 -14.42 -6.76 -5.91
CA PHE A 151 -15.46 -6.85 -6.93
C PHE A 151 -15.71 -8.29 -7.37
N ARG A 152 -14.65 -9.10 -7.46
CA ARG A 152 -14.79 -10.53 -7.75
C ARG A 152 -13.59 -11.31 -7.19
N ARG A 153 -13.72 -11.74 -5.94
CA ARG A 153 -12.69 -12.56 -5.28
C ARG A 153 -12.52 -13.89 -5.99
N PRO A 154 -11.32 -14.49 -5.96
CA PRO A 154 -11.08 -15.78 -6.60
C PRO A 154 -11.94 -16.88 -5.95
N GLU A 155 -12.64 -17.64 -6.79
CA GLU A 155 -13.44 -18.77 -6.35
C GLU A 155 -12.58 -19.99 -5.98
N PRO A 156 -13.02 -20.86 -5.07
CA PRO A 156 -12.20 -21.96 -4.58
C PRO A 156 -12.13 -23.17 -5.52
N TYR A 157 -12.92 -23.23 -6.61
CA TYR A 157 -12.93 -24.40 -7.50
C TYR A 157 -12.06 -24.22 -8.73
N LYS A 158 -12.36 -23.27 -9.59
CA LYS A 158 -11.60 -22.96 -10.80
C LYS A 158 -10.60 -21.82 -10.60
N GLY A 159 -10.72 -21.07 -9.50
CA GLY A 159 -9.88 -19.92 -9.20
C GLY A 159 -10.18 -18.69 -10.05
N LYS A 160 -11.39 -18.61 -10.63
CA LYS A 160 -11.83 -17.44 -11.39
C LYS A 160 -12.04 -16.27 -10.47
N GLY A 161 -11.58 -15.09 -10.87
CA GLY A 161 -11.70 -13.86 -10.11
C GLY A 161 -10.47 -12.97 -10.29
N VAL A 162 -10.42 -11.92 -9.51
CA VAL A 162 -9.28 -11.01 -9.39
C VAL A 162 -8.43 -11.45 -8.21
N ARG A 163 -7.14 -11.70 -8.43
CA ARG A 163 -6.19 -12.11 -7.39
C ARG A 163 -4.95 -11.24 -7.40
N TYR A 164 -4.22 -11.21 -6.30
CA TYR A 164 -2.86 -10.67 -6.31
C TYR A 164 -1.95 -11.61 -7.12
N ALA A 165 -0.92 -11.05 -7.77
CA ALA A 165 0.03 -11.84 -8.55
C ALA A 165 0.79 -12.88 -7.69
N ASP A 166 1.01 -12.56 -6.42
CA ASP A 166 1.66 -13.39 -5.40
C ASP A 166 0.68 -14.25 -4.57
N GLU A 167 -0.63 -14.20 -4.87
CA GLU A 167 -1.65 -14.94 -4.12
C GLU A 167 -1.75 -16.39 -4.56
N VAL A 168 -1.60 -17.30 -3.60
CA VAL A 168 -1.86 -18.73 -3.80
C VAL A 168 -3.30 -19.03 -3.44
N VAL A 169 -4.14 -19.23 -4.46
CA VAL A 169 -5.55 -19.58 -4.28
C VAL A 169 -5.68 -21.06 -3.90
N ARG A 170 -6.14 -21.34 -2.68
CA ARG A 170 -6.43 -22.71 -2.25
C ARG A 170 -7.65 -23.23 -3.00
N ARG A 171 -7.47 -24.26 -3.82
CA ARG A 171 -8.56 -24.89 -4.58
C ARG A 171 -9.12 -26.06 -3.83
N LYS A 172 -10.45 -26.19 -3.88
CA LYS A 172 -11.17 -27.38 -3.39
C LYS A 172 -11.38 -28.33 -4.56
N GLU A 173 -11.21 -29.63 -4.32
CA GLU A 173 -11.58 -30.65 -5.29
C GLU A 173 -13.11 -30.87 -5.23
N ALA A 174 -13.72 -31.02 -6.40
CA ALA A 174 -15.11 -31.42 -6.47
C ALA A 174 -15.24 -32.85 -5.91
N LYS A 175 -16.30 -33.11 -5.14
CA LYS A 175 -16.57 -34.45 -4.63
C LYS A 175 -16.68 -35.39 -5.82
N LYS A 176 -15.77 -36.36 -5.93
CA LYS A 176 -15.90 -37.45 -6.92
C LYS A 176 -17.16 -38.24 -6.57
N LYS A 177 -18.07 -38.40 -7.54
CA LYS A 177 -19.19 -39.33 -7.42
C LYS A 177 -18.68 -40.74 -7.40
#